data_8d4e16e706c85ae24f51a9928cb995b0
#
_entry.id   8d4e16e706c85ae24f51a9928cb995b0
#
_cell.length_a   1.000
_cell.length_b   1.000
_cell.length_c   1.000
_cell.angle_alpha   90.00
_cell.angle_beta   90.00
_cell.angle_gamma   90.00
#
_symmetry.space_group_name_H-M   'P 1'
#
loop_
_entity.id
_entity.type
_entity.pdbx_description
1 polymer ?
#
loop_
_entity_poly.entity_id
_entity_poly.type
_entity_poly.pdbx_seq_one_letter_code
_entity_poly.pdbx_strand_id
1 'polypeptide(L)'
;MKKQILFGLLVFFCELSLNAQGLTVETCQEKAKANYPLVKQYGLIEQTAQYNISNANKGYLPQLSLSARATYQSEITEIPASLGTAISQLTGKPFSFPSLTKDQYQAVVEANQLIWDGGVISAQKKITNAGTEIEKKKLDVDLFALNERVNQLYFGVLLLSEQLKQTNILQNELETNFNRIKAYKENGVANQSDLDALKVEQLNANQRETEIISTRKSYCLVLSAMTGLTIDENSELTKPDINLAVLNNSTNHRPELGLFEAQNKMYESQKTLLDAGNLPKIGAFIQGGYGKPGLNMFTNSFSPFYIGGVRLAWNFSGLYSQKNNINKLDINKKTVDIQKETFLFNSDLKTKQQQTEIKKLQQVISNDDEIIHLRENIKKAATAKLDNGTLTVTDLIREINAENQARQVKSLHEIQLIMAIYQLKNNTNN
;
A
#
# COMPACT_ATOMS: atom_id res chain seq x y z
N MET A 1 -29.89 -28.13 -34.80
CA MET A 1 -28.97 -27.03 -35.12
C MET A 1 -29.58 -25.63 -35.05
N LYS A 2 -30.85 -25.39 -35.49
CA LYS A 2 -31.47 -24.02 -35.43
C LYS A 2 -31.75 -23.47 -33.99
N LYS A 3 -31.97 -24.32 -32.96
CA LYS A 3 -32.21 -23.90 -31.58
C LYS A 3 -30.95 -23.50 -30.77
N GLN A 4 -29.78 -24.02 -31.15
CA GLN A 4 -28.51 -23.69 -30.51
C GLN A 4 -27.93 -22.36 -31.01
N ILE A 5 -28.23 -21.99 -32.28
CA ILE A 5 -27.81 -20.68 -32.83
C ILE A 5 -28.61 -19.52 -32.22
N LEU A 6 -29.89 -19.77 -31.90
CA LEU A 6 -30.75 -18.75 -31.29
C LEU A 6 -30.34 -18.44 -29.81
N PHE A 7 -29.83 -19.45 -29.08
CA PHE A 7 -29.34 -19.28 -27.69
C PHE A 7 -28.00 -18.57 -27.66
N GLY A 8 -27.11 -18.84 -28.64
CA GLY A 8 -25.82 -18.13 -28.76
C GLY A 8 -25.98 -16.65 -29.13
N LEU A 9 -27.00 -16.29 -29.92
CA LEU A 9 -27.29 -14.89 -30.28
C LEU A 9 -27.91 -14.11 -29.13
N LEU A 10 -28.68 -14.75 -28.25
CA LEU A 10 -29.30 -14.11 -27.08
C LEU A 10 -28.28 -13.84 -25.97
N VAL A 11 -27.25 -14.68 -25.81
CA VAL A 11 -26.16 -14.46 -24.84
C VAL A 11 -25.21 -13.34 -25.30
N PHE A 12 -24.99 -13.21 -26.61
CA PHE A 12 -24.12 -12.15 -27.16
C PHE A 12 -24.76 -10.75 -27.10
N PHE A 13 -26.11 -10.67 -27.06
CA PHE A 13 -26.83 -9.38 -26.95
C PHE A 13 -26.97 -8.87 -25.51
N CYS A 14 -26.72 -9.74 -24.50
CA CYS A 14 -26.80 -9.35 -23.09
C CYS A 14 -25.52 -8.66 -22.57
N GLU A 15 -24.38 -8.74 -23.29
CA GLU A 15 -23.15 -8.07 -22.91
C GLU A 15 -23.01 -6.60 -23.39
N LEU A 16 -23.93 -6.15 -24.23
CA LEU A 16 -23.89 -4.79 -24.81
C LEU A 16 -24.67 -3.73 -24.02
N SER A 17 -25.30 -4.10 -22.91
CA SER A 17 -26.15 -3.16 -22.12
C SER A 17 -25.49 -2.63 -20.84
N LEU A 18 -24.19 -2.83 -20.62
CA LEU A 18 -23.52 -2.48 -19.33
C LEU A 18 -22.69 -1.18 -19.36
N ASN A 19 -22.79 -0.38 -20.40
CA ASN A 19 -21.99 0.84 -20.52
C ASN A 19 -22.76 2.18 -20.35
N ALA A 20 -23.92 2.17 -19.69
CA ALA A 20 -24.68 3.40 -19.42
C ALA A 20 -24.68 3.83 -17.93
N GLN A 21 -23.89 3.18 -17.07
CA GLN A 21 -23.65 3.72 -15.73
C GLN A 21 -22.53 4.74 -15.83
N GLY A 22 -22.85 6.03 -15.62
CA GLY A 22 -21.86 7.10 -15.55
C GLY A 22 -20.70 6.72 -14.63
N LEU A 23 -19.50 7.08 -14.99
CA LEU A 23 -18.28 6.72 -14.26
C LEU A 23 -18.29 7.40 -12.88
N THR A 24 -18.39 6.60 -11.80
CA THR A 24 -18.40 7.09 -10.41
C THR A 24 -16.98 7.17 -9.83
N VAL A 25 -16.81 7.98 -8.78
CA VAL A 25 -15.52 8.12 -8.10
C VAL A 25 -15.09 6.80 -7.44
N GLU A 26 -16.03 6.03 -6.88
CA GLU A 26 -15.77 4.73 -6.27
C GLU A 26 -15.24 3.73 -7.30
N THR A 27 -15.87 3.66 -8.46
CA THR A 27 -15.39 2.82 -9.57
C THR A 27 -13.98 3.22 -10.00
N CYS A 28 -13.69 4.52 -10.08
CA CYS A 28 -12.34 5.01 -10.38
C CYS A 28 -11.31 4.61 -9.31
N GLN A 29 -11.67 4.69 -8.03
CA GLN A 29 -10.80 4.28 -6.93
C GLN A 29 -10.49 2.79 -6.97
N GLU A 30 -11.50 1.93 -7.16
CA GLU A 30 -11.34 0.47 -7.27
C GLU A 30 -10.48 0.09 -8.47
N LYS A 31 -10.75 0.65 -9.63
CA LYS A 31 -9.98 0.38 -10.85
C LYS A 31 -8.55 0.89 -10.73
N ALA A 32 -8.34 2.07 -10.13
CA ALA A 32 -6.99 2.58 -9.89
C ALA A 32 -6.19 1.65 -8.98
N LYS A 33 -6.77 1.16 -7.89
CA LYS A 33 -6.11 0.18 -7.01
C LYS A 33 -5.76 -1.11 -7.77
N ALA A 34 -6.70 -1.64 -8.57
CA ALA A 34 -6.50 -2.87 -9.31
C ALA A 34 -5.45 -2.74 -10.44
N ASN A 35 -5.39 -1.58 -11.09
CA ASN A 35 -4.47 -1.31 -12.21
C ASN A 35 -3.07 -0.87 -11.75
N TYR A 36 -2.93 -0.40 -10.51
CA TYR A 36 -1.66 0.14 -10.02
C TYR A 36 -0.59 -0.95 -9.93
N PRO A 37 0.62 -0.73 -10.50
CA PRO A 37 1.65 -1.79 -10.57
C PRO A 37 2.01 -2.41 -9.22
N LEU A 38 1.86 -1.65 -8.14
CA LEU A 38 2.17 -2.09 -6.78
C LEU A 38 1.31 -3.29 -6.33
N VAL A 39 0.11 -3.47 -6.88
CA VAL A 39 -0.78 -4.60 -6.56
C VAL A 39 -0.14 -5.96 -6.83
N LYS A 40 0.80 -6.02 -7.81
CA LYS A 40 1.54 -7.25 -8.13
C LYS A 40 2.44 -7.72 -6.99
N GLN A 41 2.77 -6.84 -6.04
CA GLN A 41 3.59 -7.20 -4.89
C GLN A 41 2.91 -8.21 -3.96
N TYR A 42 1.55 -8.28 -3.90
CA TYR A 42 0.87 -9.30 -3.12
C TYR A 42 1.33 -10.72 -3.47
N GLY A 43 1.40 -11.03 -4.76
CA GLY A 43 1.87 -12.33 -5.22
C GLY A 43 3.33 -12.61 -4.87
N LEU A 44 4.20 -11.60 -4.95
CA LEU A 44 5.62 -11.74 -4.61
C LEU A 44 5.84 -11.93 -3.11
N ILE A 45 5.11 -11.19 -2.27
CA ILE A 45 5.11 -11.34 -0.81
C ILE A 45 4.71 -12.77 -0.44
N GLU A 46 3.65 -13.27 -1.05
CA GLU A 46 3.15 -14.62 -0.79
C GLU A 46 4.11 -15.72 -1.23
N GLN A 47 4.70 -15.60 -2.42
CA GLN A 47 5.73 -16.53 -2.91
C GLN A 47 6.97 -16.53 -2.00
N THR A 48 7.42 -15.34 -1.56
CA THR A 48 8.56 -15.22 -0.63
C THR A 48 8.25 -15.92 0.69
N ALA A 49 7.04 -15.73 1.23
CA ALA A 49 6.61 -16.42 2.44
C ALA A 49 6.61 -17.94 2.29
N GLN A 50 6.11 -18.45 1.15
CA GLN A 50 6.11 -19.89 0.86
C GLN A 50 7.52 -20.46 0.80
N TYR A 51 8.47 -19.76 0.15
CA TYR A 51 9.87 -20.21 0.12
C TYR A 51 10.50 -20.20 1.52
N ASN A 52 10.26 -19.17 2.32
CA ASN A 52 10.78 -19.10 3.69
C ASN A 52 10.21 -20.20 4.58
N ILE A 53 8.91 -20.49 4.48
CA ILE A 53 8.26 -21.60 5.21
C ILE A 53 8.80 -22.95 4.73
N SER A 54 8.97 -23.14 3.42
CA SER A 54 9.57 -24.34 2.85
C SER A 54 10.99 -24.55 3.37
N ASN A 55 11.81 -23.50 3.38
CA ASN A 55 13.18 -23.55 3.91
C ASN A 55 13.20 -23.88 5.42
N ALA A 56 12.29 -23.29 6.21
CA ALA A 56 12.15 -23.62 7.62
C ALA A 56 11.81 -25.10 7.83
N ASN A 57 10.92 -25.67 7.00
CA ASN A 57 10.58 -27.08 7.05
C ASN A 57 11.78 -28.02 6.73
N LYS A 58 12.71 -27.57 5.88
CA LYS A 58 13.94 -28.36 5.59
C LYS A 58 14.84 -28.54 6.82
N GLY A 59 14.64 -27.74 7.87
CA GLY A 59 15.31 -27.98 9.16
C GLY A 59 14.96 -29.31 9.79
N TYR A 60 13.84 -29.95 9.39
CA TYR A 60 13.49 -31.31 9.81
C TYR A 60 14.09 -32.40 8.91
N LEU A 61 14.80 -32.06 7.84
CA LEU A 61 15.52 -33.04 7.03
C LEU A 61 16.87 -33.40 7.67
N PRO A 62 17.43 -34.60 7.41
CA PRO A 62 18.76 -34.95 7.85
C PRO A 62 19.79 -33.94 7.33
N GLN A 63 20.59 -33.41 8.24
CA GLN A 63 21.68 -32.50 7.91
C GLN A 63 22.96 -33.31 7.74
N LEU A 64 23.49 -33.31 6.52
CA LEU A 64 24.70 -34.06 6.17
C LEU A 64 25.91 -33.12 6.21
N SER A 65 26.99 -33.60 6.86
CA SER A 65 28.28 -32.91 6.88
C SER A 65 29.43 -33.86 6.61
N LEU A 66 30.43 -33.39 5.89
CA LEU A 66 31.72 -34.07 5.70
C LEU A 66 32.79 -33.21 6.36
N SER A 67 33.58 -33.81 7.23
CA SER A 67 34.72 -33.17 7.85
C SER A 67 35.95 -34.03 7.73
N ALA A 68 37.12 -33.45 7.56
CA ALA A 68 38.39 -34.12 7.58
C ALA A 68 39.34 -33.28 8.44
N ARG A 69 40.16 -33.98 9.23
CA ARG A 69 41.20 -33.33 10.03
C ARG A 69 42.49 -34.14 9.99
N ALA A 70 43.59 -33.46 10.00
CA ALA A 70 44.91 -33.96 10.26
C ALA A 70 45.43 -33.22 11.50
N THR A 71 45.89 -33.92 12.52
CA THR A 71 46.40 -33.32 13.75
C THR A 71 47.74 -33.93 14.11
N TYR A 72 48.63 -33.10 14.65
CA TYR A 72 49.85 -33.54 15.32
C TYR A 72 49.70 -33.21 16.80
N GLN A 73 49.89 -34.25 17.65
CA GLN A 73 49.72 -34.13 19.12
C GLN A 73 51.08 -34.11 19.79
N SER A 74 51.23 -33.30 20.82
CA SER A 74 52.46 -33.27 21.62
C SER A 74 52.70 -34.61 22.35
N GLU A 75 51.59 -35.27 22.78
CA GLU A 75 51.59 -36.53 23.49
C GLU A 75 50.51 -37.45 22.90
N ILE A 76 50.70 -38.75 23.11
CA ILE A 76 49.81 -39.85 22.71
C ILE A 76 49.28 -40.57 23.92
N THR A 77 48.15 -41.29 23.79
CA THR A 77 47.69 -42.22 24.84
C THR A 77 48.57 -43.42 24.84
N GLU A 78 49.28 -43.65 25.95
CA GLU A 78 50.17 -44.82 26.16
C GLU A 78 49.66 -45.65 27.31
N ILE A 79 49.78 -46.94 27.16
CA ILE A 79 49.59 -47.87 28.29
C ILE A 79 50.90 -47.96 29.09
N PRO A 80 50.82 -47.83 30.41
CA PRO A 80 52.04 -47.90 31.22
C PRO A 80 52.90 -49.12 30.89
N ALA A 81 54.18 -48.86 30.60
CA ALA A 81 55.15 -49.92 30.26
C ALA A 81 55.27 -51.08 31.31
N SER A 82 54.95 -50.75 32.56
CA SER A 82 54.87 -51.70 33.64
C SER A 82 53.86 -52.83 33.39
N LEU A 83 52.76 -52.58 32.74
CA LEU A 83 51.75 -53.59 32.36
C LEU A 83 52.29 -54.53 31.27
N GLY A 84 53.01 -54.04 30.30
CA GLY A 84 53.67 -54.85 29.26
C GLY A 84 54.76 -55.74 29.86
N THR A 85 55.54 -55.22 30.80
CA THR A 85 56.54 -55.94 31.52
C THR A 85 55.93 -57.08 32.39
N ALA A 86 54.85 -56.78 33.11
CA ALA A 86 54.14 -57.78 33.93
C ALA A 86 53.57 -58.96 33.08
N ILE A 87 52.97 -58.60 31.89
CA ILE A 87 52.45 -59.61 30.96
C ILE A 87 53.61 -60.46 30.39
N SER A 88 54.73 -59.82 30.07
CA SER A 88 55.95 -60.56 29.61
C SER A 88 56.47 -61.52 30.62
N GLN A 89 56.50 -61.15 31.91
CA GLN A 89 56.88 -61.98 33.02
C GLN A 89 55.90 -63.15 33.25
N LEU A 90 54.62 -62.93 33.17
CA LEU A 90 53.57 -63.93 33.33
C LEU A 90 53.52 -64.94 32.19
N THR A 91 53.78 -64.52 30.98
CA THR A 91 53.60 -65.32 29.75
C THR A 91 54.95 -65.97 29.28
N GLY A 92 56.03 -65.52 29.80
CA GLY A 92 57.39 -65.96 29.38
C GLY A 92 57.77 -65.47 27.95
N LYS A 93 56.98 -64.58 27.38
CA LYS A 93 57.20 -64.02 26.01
C LYS A 93 57.22 -62.50 26.06
N PRO A 94 58.11 -61.85 25.29
CA PRO A 94 58.10 -60.37 25.17
C PRO A 94 56.74 -59.89 24.67
N PHE A 95 56.11 -58.96 25.43
CA PHE A 95 54.86 -58.33 25.06
C PHE A 95 54.98 -56.78 25.16
N SER A 96 54.61 -56.08 24.12
CA SER A 96 54.50 -54.61 24.10
C SER A 96 53.18 -54.18 23.49
N PHE A 97 52.59 -53.20 24.10
CA PHE A 97 51.40 -52.57 23.48
C PHE A 97 51.83 -51.75 22.27
N PRO A 98 51.08 -51.81 21.17
CA PRO A 98 51.32 -50.93 20.03
C PRO A 98 51.14 -49.45 20.46
N SER A 99 52.14 -48.63 20.17
CA SER A 99 52.05 -47.18 20.41
C SER A 99 51.34 -46.48 19.23
N LEU A 100 50.53 -45.48 19.56
CA LEU A 100 49.94 -44.58 18.54
C LEU A 100 51.03 -43.67 17.97
N THR A 101 50.83 -43.17 16.77
CA THR A 101 51.65 -42.11 16.22
C THR A 101 51.10 -40.75 16.68
N LYS A 102 51.98 -39.73 16.78
CA LYS A 102 51.60 -38.39 17.10
C LYS A 102 50.79 -37.75 15.96
N ASP A 103 50.92 -38.20 14.73
CA ASP A 103 50.15 -37.85 13.58
C ASP A 103 48.82 -38.62 13.55
N GLN A 104 47.71 -37.90 13.54
CA GLN A 104 46.38 -38.50 13.45
C GLN A 104 45.60 -37.92 12.28
N TYR A 105 44.88 -38.78 11.60
CA TYR A 105 44.11 -38.43 10.42
C TYR A 105 42.69 -38.97 10.54
N GLN A 106 41.70 -38.17 10.21
CA GLN A 106 40.29 -38.60 10.28
C GLN A 106 39.48 -37.92 9.22
N ALA A 107 38.67 -38.66 8.49
CA ALA A 107 37.61 -38.18 7.64
C ALA A 107 36.28 -38.77 8.11
N VAL A 108 35.28 -37.93 8.31
CA VAL A 108 33.99 -38.31 8.91
C VAL A 108 32.84 -37.72 8.08
N VAL A 109 31.88 -38.55 7.72
CA VAL A 109 30.54 -38.13 7.24
C VAL A 109 29.59 -38.26 8.41
N GLU A 110 28.87 -37.20 8.72
CA GLU A 110 27.90 -37.18 9.81
C GLU A 110 26.52 -36.77 9.24
N ALA A 111 25.48 -37.52 9.64
CA ALA A 111 24.08 -37.19 9.41
C ALA A 111 23.43 -36.87 10.75
N ASN A 112 22.91 -35.68 10.91
CA ASN A 112 22.15 -35.22 12.07
C ASN A 112 20.68 -35.08 11.71
N GLN A 113 19.80 -35.80 12.41
CA GLN A 113 18.36 -35.76 12.27
C GLN A 113 17.74 -35.05 13.48
N LEU A 114 17.13 -33.92 13.26
CA LEU A 114 16.31 -33.24 14.27
C LEU A 114 15.02 -34.03 14.50
N ILE A 115 14.78 -34.50 15.76
CA ILE A 115 13.54 -35.18 16.17
C ILE A 115 12.59 -34.17 16.79
N TRP A 116 13.10 -33.33 17.69
CA TRP A 116 12.32 -32.29 18.36
C TRP A 116 13.21 -31.10 18.69
N ASP A 117 12.74 -29.90 18.31
CA ASP A 117 13.49 -28.65 18.38
C ASP A 117 12.98 -27.67 19.44
N GLY A 118 12.07 -28.13 20.33
CA GLY A 118 11.40 -27.25 21.29
C GLY A 118 10.31 -26.35 20.62
N GLY A 119 10.00 -26.54 19.34
CA GLY A 119 9.05 -25.75 18.60
C GLY A 119 9.65 -24.53 17.89
N VAL A 120 10.98 -24.41 17.81
CA VAL A 120 11.69 -23.29 17.17
C VAL A 120 11.27 -23.12 15.69
N ILE A 121 11.26 -24.23 14.92
CA ILE A 121 10.86 -24.19 13.50
C ILE A 121 9.39 -23.74 13.37
N SER A 122 8.51 -24.21 14.23
CA SER A 122 7.12 -23.80 14.25
C SER A 122 6.95 -22.31 14.58
N ALA A 123 7.69 -21.82 15.59
CA ALA A 123 7.72 -20.40 15.96
C ALA A 123 8.31 -19.53 14.84
N GLN A 124 9.36 -19.99 14.15
CA GLN A 124 9.94 -19.30 13.00
C GLN A 124 8.95 -19.17 11.85
N LYS A 125 8.13 -20.21 11.58
CA LYS A 125 7.04 -20.12 10.59
C LYS A 125 5.97 -19.11 11.00
N LYS A 126 5.62 -19.01 12.29
CA LYS A 126 4.70 -17.99 12.80
C LYS A 126 5.26 -16.57 12.57
N ILE A 127 6.56 -16.36 12.80
CA ILE A 127 7.23 -15.08 12.53
C ILE A 127 7.18 -14.76 11.03
N THR A 128 7.47 -15.73 10.17
CA THR A 128 7.38 -15.54 8.71
C THR A 128 5.96 -15.12 8.30
N ASN A 129 4.94 -15.82 8.80
CA ASN A 129 3.54 -15.46 8.51
C ASN A 129 3.17 -14.08 9.05
N ALA A 130 3.57 -13.74 10.27
CA ALA A 130 3.31 -12.42 10.85
C ALA A 130 4.02 -11.30 10.06
N GLY A 131 5.27 -11.53 9.63
CA GLY A 131 5.98 -10.60 8.74
C GLY A 131 5.29 -10.41 7.39
N THR A 132 4.82 -11.50 6.79
CA THR A 132 4.04 -11.47 5.55
C THR A 132 2.76 -10.63 5.71
N GLU A 133 2.04 -10.77 6.83
CA GLU A 133 0.85 -9.97 7.12
C GLU A 133 1.20 -8.48 7.28
N ILE A 134 2.32 -8.13 7.91
CA ILE A 134 2.79 -6.73 8.01
C ILE A 134 3.02 -6.16 6.61
N GLU A 135 3.72 -6.90 5.73
CA GLU A 135 3.99 -6.45 4.36
C GLU A 135 2.70 -6.27 3.55
N LYS A 136 1.74 -7.21 3.67
CA LYS A 136 0.41 -7.07 3.04
C LYS A 136 -0.36 -5.87 3.56
N LYS A 137 -0.39 -5.66 4.89
CA LYS A 137 -1.08 -4.51 5.50
C LYS A 137 -0.43 -3.18 5.15
N LYS A 138 0.90 -3.15 5.01
CA LYS A 138 1.60 -1.97 4.50
C LYS A 138 1.21 -1.65 3.06
N LEU A 139 1.12 -2.69 2.23
CA LEU A 139 0.66 -2.55 0.85
C LEU A 139 -0.81 -2.06 0.78
N ASP A 140 -1.69 -2.55 1.69
CA ASP A 140 -3.07 -2.03 1.83
C ASP A 140 -3.07 -0.52 2.11
N VAL A 141 -2.19 -0.03 3.00
CA VAL A 141 -2.03 1.40 3.33
C VAL A 141 -1.55 2.19 2.11
N ASP A 142 -0.52 1.69 1.41
CA ASP A 142 0.04 2.35 0.24
C ASP A 142 -0.99 2.45 -0.91
N LEU A 143 -1.77 1.38 -1.15
CA LEU A 143 -2.85 1.37 -2.13
C LEU A 143 -4.04 2.25 -1.72
N PHE A 144 -4.31 2.38 -0.42
CA PHE A 144 -5.36 3.25 0.07
C PHE A 144 -5.06 4.74 -0.20
N ALA A 145 -3.79 5.13 -0.14
CA ALA A 145 -3.37 6.50 -0.46
C ALA A 145 -3.72 6.94 -1.89
N LEU A 146 -3.92 5.98 -2.82
CA LEU A 146 -4.37 6.29 -4.19
C LEU A 146 -5.76 6.93 -4.24
N ASN A 147 -6.62 6.64 -3.26
CA ASN A 147 -7.97 7.22 -3.22
C ASN A 147 -7.93 8.75 -3.25
N GLU A 148 -7.02 9.36 -2.49
CA GLU A 148 -6.91 10.82 -2.45
C GLU A 148 -6.50 11.40 -3.80
N ARG A 149 -5.57 10.76 -4.49
CA ARG A 149 -5.11 11.19 -5.83
C ARG A 149 -6.22 11.03 -6.88
N VAL A 150 -6.96 9.92 -6.84
CA VAL A 150 -8.12 9.70 -7.72
C VAL A 150 -9.19 10.75 -7.46
N ASN A 151 -9.50 11.05 -6.18
CA ASN A 151 -10.47 12.07 -5.81
C ASN A 151 -10.08 13.45 -6.35
N GLN A 152 -8.83 13.86 -6.20
CA GLN A 152 -8.35 15.15 -6.71
C GLN A 152 -8.54 15.27 -8.23
N LEU A 153 -8.19 14.23 -8.99
CA LEU A 153 -8.36 14.22 -10.45
C LEU A 153 -9.83 14.19 -10.84
N TYR A 154 -10.63 13.33 -10.22
CA TYR A 154 -12.04 13.17 -10.51
C TYR A 154 -12.82 14.45 -10.28
N PHE A 155 -12.69 15.03 -9.10
CA PHE A 155 -13.36 16.30 -8.77
C PHE A 155 -12.79 17.48 -9.54
N GLY A 156 -11.51 17.44 -9.90
CA GLY A 156 -10.90 18.39 -10.82
C GLY A 156 -11.55 18.36 -12.21
N VAL A 157 -11.81 17.17 -12.77
CA VAL A 157 -12.53 17.04 -14.06
C VAL A 157 -13.96 17.56 -13.93
N LEU A 158 -14.67 17.24 -12.83
CA LEU A 158 -16.03 17.77 -12.60
C LEU A 158 -16.05 19.30 -12.52
N LEU A 159 -15.12 19.90 -11.78
CA LEU A 159 -15.01 21.35 -11.67
C LEU A 159 -14.76 22.00 -13.03
N LEU A 160 -13.80 21.48 -13.79
CA LEU A 160 -13.49 22.00 -15.12
C LEU A 160 -14.66 21.83 -16.08
N SER A 161 -15.46 20.77 -15.96
CA SER A 161 -16.68 20.57 -16.77
C SER A 161 -17.74 21.63 -16.45
N GLU A 162 -17.94 21.96 -15.17
CA GLU A 162 -18.87 23.04 -14.77
C GLU A 162 -18.34 24.42 -15.21
N GLN A 163 -17.04 24.68 -15.10
CA GLN A 163 -16.44 25.92 -15.57
C GLN A 163 -16.56 26.08 -17.09
N LEU A 164 -16.36 24.99 -17.84
CA LEU A 164 -16.55 24.98 -19.29
C LEU A 164 -18.00 25.35 -19.67
N LYS A 165 -18.98 24.77 -18.98
CA LYS A 165 -20.40 25.06 -19.16
C LYS A 165 -20.71 26.54 -18.91
N GLN A 166 -20.18 27.12 -17.82
CA GLN A 166 -20.37 28.55 -17.53
C GLN A 166 -19.67 29.44 -18.55
N THR A 167 -18.46 29.01 -19.03
CA THR A 167 -17.75 29.77 -20.09
C THR A 167 -18.51 29.79 -21.40
N ASN A 168 -19.13 28.67 -21.81
CA ASN A 168 -19.95 28.60 -23.00
C ASN A 168 -21.21 29.51 -22.89
N ILE A 169 -21.83 29.58 -21.70
CA ILE A 169 -22.95 30.51 -21.45
C ILE A 169 -22.47 31.94 -21.59
N LEU A 170 -21.34 32.32 -21.05
CA LEU A 170 -20.73 33.64 -21.18
C LEU A 170 -20.43 34.00 -22.65
N GLN A 171 -19.84 33.07 -23.41
CA GLN A 171 -19.54 33.28 -24.83
C GLN A 171 -20.82 33.60 -25.64
N ASN A 172 -21.90 32.84 -25.46
CA ASN A 172 -23.17 33.04 -26.11
C ASN A 172 -23.79 34.41 -25.72
N GLU A 173 -23.67 34.83 -24.47
CA GLU A 173 -24.13 36.10 -23.99
C GLU A 173 -23.33 37.27 -24.60
N LEU A 174 -22.00 37.15 -24.63
CA LEU A 174 -21.11 38.13 -25.25
C LEU A 174 -21.37 38.26 -26.75
N GLU A 175 -21.62 37.15 -27.45
CA GLU A 175 -21.97 37.15 -28.87
C GLU A 175 -23.30 37.88 -29.11
N THR A 176 -24.31 37.58 -28.31
CA THR A 176 -25.63 38.27 -28.37
C THR A 176 -25.47 39.77 -28.17
N ASN A 177 -24.69 40.19 -27.18
CA ASN A 177 -24.45 41.61 -26.92
C ASN A 177 -23.59 42.25 -28.03
N PHE A 178 -22.59 41.56 -28.56
CA PHE A 178 -21.78 42.03 -29.68
C PHE A 178 -22.67 42.36 -30.90
N ASN A 179 -23.57 41.45 -31.27
CA ASN A 179 -24.47 41.63 -32.39
C ASN A 179 -25.45 42.82 -32.15
N ARG A 180 -25.93 42.99 -30.92
CA ARG A 180 -26.78 44.13 -30.52
C ARG A 180 -26.03 45.46 -30.63
N ILE A 181 -24.84 45.58 -30.08
CA ILE A 181 -24.03 46.81 -30.13
C ILE A 181 -23.57 47.11 -31.56
N LYS A 182 -23.33 46.08 -32.37
CA LYS A 182 -23.06 46.27 -33.81
C LYS A 182 -24.25 46.98 -34.50
N ALA A 183 -25.46 46.53 -34.26
CA ALA A 183 -26.66 47.20 -34.78
C ALA A 183 -26.82 48.65 -34.25
N TYR A 184 -26.50 48.91 -32.97
CA TYR A 184 -26.50 50.25 -32.40
C TYR A 184 -25.47 51.16 -33.06
N LYS A 185 -24.27 50.63 -33.38
CA LYS A 185 -23.26 51.39 -34.13
C LYS A 185 -23.73 51.75 -35.54
N GLU A 186 -24.34 50.82 -36.26
CA GLU A 186 -24.90 51.05 -37.59
C GLU A 186 -25.94 52.13 -37.58
N ASN A 187 -26.67 52.32 -36.48
CA ASN A 187 -27.66 53.37 -36.25
C ASN A 187 -27.08 54.63 -35.58
N GLY A 188 -25.77 54.74 -35.40
CA GLY A 188 -25.12 55.91 -34.83
C GLY A 188 -25.22 56.05 -33.29
N VAL A 189 -25.70 55.02 -32.56
CA VAL A 189 -25.96 55.08 -31.11
C VAL A 189 -24.73 54.56 -30.33
N ALA A 190 -23.87 53.70 -30.93
CA ALA A 190 -22.65 53.18 -30.34
C ALA A 190 -21.43 53.48 -31.20
N ASN A 191 -20.24 53.38 -30.65
CA ASN A 191 -18.98 53.67 -31.34
C ASN A 191 -18.13 52.41 -31.55
N GLN A 192 -16.98 52.53 -32.24
CA GLN A 192 -16.09 51.40 -32.51
C GLN A 192 -15.45 50.83 -31.22
N SER A 193 -15.10 51.67 -30.24
CA SER A 193 -14.49 51.24 -28.99
C SER A 193 -15.43 50.35 -28.17
N ASP A 194 -16.74 50.50 -28.29
CA ASP A 194 -17.75 49.66 -27.64
C ASP A 194 -17.73 48.23 -28.21
N LEU A 195 -17.58 48.12 -29.55
CA LEU A 195 -17.43 46.81 -30.19
C LEU A 195 -16.07 46.16 -29.86
N ASP A 196 -15.00 46.98 -29.85
CA ASP A 196 -13.67 46.48 -29.52
C ASP A 196 -13.60 45.97 -28.07
N ALA A 197 -14.26 46.65 -27.12
CA ALA A 197 -14.39 46.21 -25.74
C ALA A 197 -15.06 44.81 -25.63
N LEU A 198 -16.20 44.62 -26.33
CA LEU A 198 -16.86 43.32 -26.37
C LEU A 198 -16.02 42.24 -27.05
N LYS A 199 -15.27 42.61 -28.12
CA LYS A 199 -14.38 41.70 -28.82
C LYS A 199 -13.23 41.22 -27.94
N VAL A 200 -12.67 42.07 -27.10
CA VAL A 200 -11.66 41.72 -26.10
C VAL A 200 -12.22 40.67 -25.13
N GLU A 201 -13.47 40.90 -24.62
CA GLU A 201 -14.07 39.92 -23.69
C GLU A 201 -14.38 38.58 -24.36
N GLN A 202 -14.80 38.56 -25.63
CA GLN A 202 -14.96 37.32 -26.40
C GLN A 202 -13.64 36.58 -26.53
N LEU A 203 -12.53 37.27 -26.81
CA LEU A 203 -11.21 36.66 -26.92
C LEU A 203 -10.73 36.12 -25.56
N ASN A 204 -10.96 36.86 -24.48
CA ASN A 204 -10.67 36.40 -23.12
C ASN A 204 -11.46 35.13 -22.77
N ALA A 205 -12.74 35.05 -23.10
CA ALA A 205 -13.58 33.88 -22.90
C ALA A 205 -13.09 32.67 -23.72
N ASN A 206 -12.65 32.86 -24.96
CA ASN A 206 -12.09 31.81 -25.82
C ASN A 206 -10.74 31.31 -25.30
N GLN A 207 -9.88 32.19 -24.79
CA GLN A 207 -8.63 31.79 -24.15
C GLN A 207 -8.91 30.93 -22.91
N ARG A 208 -9.84 31.34 -22.06
CA ARG A 208 -10.26 30.60 -20.87
C ARG A 208 -10.83 29.22 -21.21
N GLU A 209 -11.67 29.15 -22.27
CA GLU A 209 -12.18 27.86 -22.78
C GLU A 209 -11.04 26.92 -23.16
N THR A 210 -10.07 27.42 -23.93
CA THR A 210 -8.90 26.64 -24.36
C THR A 210 -8.09 26.12 -23.18
N GLU A 211 -7.86 26.94 -22.15
CA GLU A 211 -7.18 26.55 -20.92
C GLU A 211 -7.94 25.47 -20.15
N ILE A 212 -9.27 25.63 -20.02
CA ILE A 212 -10.13 24.65 -19.33
C ILE A 212 -10.12 23.31 -20.06
N ILE A 213 -10.31 23.30 -21.39
CA ILE A 213 -10.30 22.09 -22.22
C ILE A 213 -8.95 21.37 -22.10
N SER A 214 -7.84 22.11 -22.22
CA SER A 214 -6.49 21.54 -22.14
C SER A 214 -6.21 20.93 -20.78
N THR A 215 -6.58 21.61 -19.69
CA THR A 215 -6.40 21.13 -18.32
C THR A 215 -7.28 19.92 -18.04
N ARG A 216 -8.55 19.95 -18.46
CA ARG A 216 -9.49 18.84 -18.34
C ARG A 216 -8.99 17.61 -19.06
N LYS A 217 -8.50 17.76 -20.29
CA LYS A 217 -7.89 16.68 -21.07
C LYS A 217 -6.70 16.06 -20.34
N SER A 218 -5.82 16.88 -19.76
CA SER A 218 -4.70 16.40 -18.96
C SER A 218 -5.16 15.56 -17.76
N TYR A 219 -6.18 16.01 -17.03
CA TYR A 219 -6.73 15.28 -15.87
C TYR A 219 -7.39 13.97 -16.31
N CYS A 220 -8.15 13.96 -17.41
CA CYS A 220 -8.73 12.74 -17.98
C CYS A 220 -7.66 11.72 -18.38
N LEU A 221 -6.58 12.17 -19.05
CA LEU A 221 -5.47 11.30 -19.43
C LEU A 221 -4.78 10.65 -18.21
N VAL A 222 -4.53 11.44 -17.15
CA VAL A 222 -3.92 10.90 -15.93
C VAL A 222 -4.87 9.93 -15.23
N LEU A 223 -6.15 10.26 -15.13
CA LEU A 223 -7.17 9.40 -14.52
C LEU A 223 -7.33 8.10 -15.32
N SER A 224 -7.34 8.18 -16.65
CA SER A 224 -7.34 7.02 -17.56
C SER A 224 -6.13 6.13 -17.33
N ALA A 225 -4.92 6.69 -17.27
CA ALA A 225 -3.69 5.95 -17.00
C ALA A 225 -3.70 5.27 -15.61
N MET A 226 -4.24 5.93 -14.58
CA MET A 226 -4.34 5.38 -13.24
C MET A 226 -5.35 4.23 -13.16
N THR A 227 -6.52 4.39 -13.78
CA THR A 227 -7.63 3.44 -13.67
C THR A 227 -7.55 2.29 -14.67
N GLY A 228 -6.81 2.48 -15.77
CA GLY A 228 -6.84 1.56 -16.93
C GLY A 228 -8.14 1.63 -17.74
N LEU A 229 -9.03 2.60 -17.43
CA LEU A 229 -10.26 2.86 -18.18
C LEU A 229 -9.99 3.86 -19.29
N THR A 230 -10.74 3.78 -20.37
CA THR A 230 -10.72 4.81 -21.42
C THR A 230 -11.54 6.01 -20.94
N ILE A 231 -10.85 7.07 -20.49
CA ILE A 231 -11.46 8.32 -20.04
C ILE A 231 -10.89 9.43 -20.92
N ASP A 232 -11.74 10.01 -21.74
CA ASP A 232 -11.40 11.07 -22.69
C ASP A 232 -12.10 12.39 -22.36
N GLU A 233 -11.94 13.37 -23.24
CA GLU A 233 -12.54 14.70 -23.09
C GLU A 233 -14.08 14.71 -23.28
N ASN A 234 -14.69 13.64 -23.79
CA ASN A 234 -16.14 13.50 -23.96
C ASN A 234 -16.76 12.66 -22.84
N SER A 235 -15.93 12.05 -21.98
CA SER A 235 -16.40 11.21 -20.89
C SER A 235 -17.13 12.05 -19.84
N GLU A 236 -18.35 11.64 -19.50
CA GLU A 236 -19.13 12.25 -18.43
C GLU A 236 -18.90 11.52 -17.11
N LEU A 237 -18.36 12.26 -16.13
CA LEU A 237 -18.22 11.78 -14.77
C LEU A 237 -19.50 12.09 -13.99
N THR A 238 -19.98 11.12 -13.22
CA THR A 238 -21.17 11.28 -12.38
C THR A 238 -20.87 12.19 -11.19
N LYS A 239 -21.59 13.33 -11.07
CA LYS A 239 -21.52 14.17 -9.86
C LYS A 239 -22.15 13.39 -8.69
N PRO A 240 -21.40 13.05 -7.62
CA PRO A 240 -21.97 12.31 -6.52
C PRO A 240 -23.02 13.12 -5.76
N ASP A 241 -24.03 12.43 -5.23
CA ASP A 241 -25.02 13.05 -4.34
C ASP A 241 -24.39 13.42 -3.00
N ILE A 242 -24.81 14.55 -2.45
CA ILE A 242 -24.36 15.05 -1.16
C ILE A 242 -25.05 14.27 -0.04
N ASN A 243 -24.33 13.28 0.52
CA ASN A 243 -24.82 12.54 1.67
C ASN A 243 -24.15 13.03 2.97
N LEU A 244 -24.88 13.80 3.75
CA LEU A 244 -24.40 14.38 5.01
C LEU A 244 -24.44 13.40 6.20
N ALA A 245 -25.01 12.20 6.04
CA ALA A 245 -25.03 11.18 7.10
C ALA A 245 -23.60 10.75 7.51
N VAL A 246 -22.63 10.93 6.62
CA VAL A 246 -21.19 10.65 6.87
C VAL A 246 -20.64 11.52 8.02
N LEU A 247 -21.22 12.69 8.28
CA LEU A 247 -20.78 13.58 9.36
C LEU A 247 -20.98 12.98 10.76
N ASN A 248 -21.90 12.04 10.90
CA ASN A 248 -22.27 11.40 12.19
C ASN A 248 -21.54 10.08 12.43
N ASN A 249 -20.79 9.57 11.47
CA ASN A 249 -20.08 8.30 11.63
C ASN A 249 -18.66 8.57 12.16
N SER A 250 -18.41 8.13 13.41
CA SER A 250 -17.13 8.32 14.12
C SER A 250 -16.19 7.11 14.06
N THR A 251 -16.63 5.99 13.44
CA THR A 251 -15.83 4.77 13.38
C THR A 251 -14.71 4.94 12.36
N ASN A 252 -13.49 4.58 12.72
CA ASN A 252 -12.33 4.65 11.83
C ASN A 252 -11.97 3.24 11.36
N HIS A 253 -12.05 3.01 10.04
CA HIS A 253 -11.73 1.73 9.38
C HIS A 253 -10.48 1.81 8.49
N ARG A 254 -9.60 2.76 8.78
CA ARG A 254 -8.35 2.95 8.04
C ARG A 254 -7.46 1.71 8.07
N PRO A 255 -6.83 1.33 6.94
CA PRO A 255 -5.97 0.14 6.84
C PRO A 255 -4.75 0.21 7.75
N GLU A 256 -4.31 1.41 8.20
CA GLU A 256 -3.24 1.58 9.17
C GLU A 256 -3.54 0.89 10.50
N LEU A 257 -4.82 0.80 10.90
CA LEU A 257 -5.20 0.09 12.13
C LEU A 257 -4.88 -1.40 12.02
N GLY A 258 -5.14 -2.01 10.87
CA GLY A 258 -4.76 -3.40 10.59
C GLY A 258 -3.23 -3.60 10.55
N LEU A 259 -2.47 -2.60 10.11
CA LEU A 259 -1.00 -2.65 10.14
C LEU A 259 -0.48 -2.66 11.59
N PHE A 260 -1.00 -1.80 12.49
CA PHE A 260 -0.62 -1.81 13.90
C PHE A 260 -0.96 -3.14 14.59
N GLU A 261 -2.10 -3.74 14.27
CA GLU A 261 -2.48 -5.05 14.79
C GLU A 261 -1.53 -6.16 14.31
N ALA A 262 -1.15 -6.15 13.02
CA ALA A 262 -0.19 -7.09 12.47
C ALA A 262 1.20 -6.94 13.11
N GLN A 263 1.65 -5.72 13.40
CA GLN A 263 2.91 -5.45 14.10
C GLN A 263 2.89 -6.00 15.54
N ASN A 264 1.80 -5.80 16.28
CA ASN A 264 1.65 -6.37 17.63
C ASN A 264 1.67 -7.90 17.60
N LYS A 265 1.02 -8.52 16.61
CA LYS A 265 1.04 -9.98 16.43
C LYS A 265 2.41 -10.52 16.07
N MET A 266 3.23 -9.74 15.38
CA MET A 266 4.64 -10.08 15.12
C MET A 266 5.43 -10.20 16.42
N TYR A 267 5.28 -9.25 17.36
CA TYR A 267 5.96 -9.30 18.66
C TYR A 267 5.52 -10.51 19.50
N GLU A 268 4.24 -10.90 19.43
CA GLU A 268 3.75 -12.12 20.07
C GLU A 268 4.39 -13.39 19.47
N SER A 269 4.56 -13.39 18.15
CA SER A 269 5.25 -14.48 17.47
C SER A 269 6.74 -14.57 17.85
N GLN A 270 7.41 -13.41 18.01
CA GLN A 270 8.79 -13.33 18.48
C GLN A 270 8.92 -13.81 19.93
N LYS A 271 7.95 -13.50 20.81
CA LYS A 271 7.93 -14.04 22.17
C LYS A 271 7.82 -15.56 22.15
N THR A 272 6.97 -16.13 21.31
CA THR A 272 6.86 -17.59 21.13
C THR A 272 8.20 -18.21 20.70
N LEU A 273 8.97 -17.53 19.83
CA LEU A 273 10.29 -17.99 19.43
C LEU A 273 11.31 -17.95 20.58
N LEU A 274 11.29 -16.89 21.41
CA LEU A 274 12.14 -16.79 22.60
C LEU A 274 11.87 -17.93 23.59
N ASP A 275 10.58 -18.23 23.81
CA ASP A 275 10.18 -19.34 24.70
C ASP A 275 10.61 -20.69 24.14
N ALA A 276 10.40 -20.96 22.84
CA ALA A 276 10.81 -22.17 22.15
C ALA A 276 12.33 -22.35 22.14
N GLY A 277 13.08 -21.25 22.01
CA GLY A 277 14.55 -21.27 21.98
C GLY A 277 15.19 -21.74 23.30
N ASN A 278 14.46 -21.63 24.42
CA ASN A 278 14.90 -22.05 25.74
C ASN A 278 14.51 -23.51 26.12
N LEU A 279 13.80 -24.21 25.23
CA LEU A 279 13.42 -25.58 25.41
C LEU A 279 14.54 -26.53 24.97
N PRO A 280 14.62 -27.76 25.54
CA PRO A 280 15.59 -28.76 25.09
C PRO A 280 15.36 -29.15 23.63
N LYS A 281 16.40 -29.67 22.98
CA LYS A 281 16.33 -30.20 21.61
C LYS A 281 16.76 -31.67 21.63
N ILE A 282 16.06 -32.51 20.88
CA ILE A 282 16.33 -33.92 20.73
C ILE A 282 16.65 -34.20 19.27
N GLY A 283 17.79 -34.85 19.03
CA GLY A 283 18.20 -35.27 17.71
C GLY A 283 18.82 -36.68 17.73
N ALA A 284 18.71 -37.37 16.61
CA ALA A 284 19.50 -38.56 16.34
C ALA A 284 20.69 -38.18 15.46
N PHE A 285 21.78 -38.88 15.60
CA PHE A 285 22.94 -38.72 14.73
C PHE A 285 23.54 -40.08 14.38
N ILE A 286 24.12 -40.16 13.21
CA ILE A 286 24.96 -41.24 12.77
C ILE A 286 26.17 -40.61 12.07
N GLN A 287 27.36 -41.10 12.47
CA GLN A 287 28.59 -40.72 11.80
C GLN A 287 29.33 -41.96 11.37
N GLY A 288 29.88 -41.95 10.17
CA GLY A 288 30.79 -42.95 9.64
C GLY A 288 32.09 -42.28 9.26
N GLY A 289 33.20 -42.92 9.57
CA GLY A 289 34.51 -42.34 9.35
C GLY A 289 35.57 -43.34 8.97
N TYR A 290 36.71 -42.82 8.48
CA TYR A 290 37.93 -43.55 8.22
C TYR A 290 39.07 -42.74 8.83
N GLY A 291 39.86 -43.38 9.70
CA GLY A 291 40.87 -42.62 10.42
C GLY A 291 42.02 -43.49 10.95
N LYS A 292 43.10 -42.79 11.30
CA LYS A 292 44.27 -43.36 11.97
C LYS A 292 44.56 -42.57 13.26
N PRO A 293 44.32 -43.11 14.47
CA PRO A 293 43.58 -44.36 14.70
C PRO A 293 42.12 -44.21 14.33
N GLY A 294 41.40 -45.36 14.15
CA GLY A 294 39.95 -45.40 14.13
C GLY A 294 39.38 -45.26 15.55
N LEU A 295 38.25 -45.93 15.85
CA LEU A 295 37.72 -45.95 17.22
C LEU A 295 38.57 -46.77 18.17
N ASN A 296 39.26 -47.79 17.64
CA ASN A 296 40.16 -48.63 18.45
C ASN A 296 41.50 -47.92 18.62
N MET A 297 41.72 -47.36 19.81
CA MET A 297 42.94 -46.63 20.16
C MET A 297 44.17 -47.56 20.29
N PHE A 298 44.01 -48.89 20.33
CA PHE A 298 45.10 -49.82 20.37
C PHE A 298 45.62 -50.24 18.98
N THR A 299 45.00 -49.74 17.93
CA THR A 299 45.39 -50.08 16.56
C THR A 299 45.85 -48.81 15.81
N ASN A 300 47.18 -48.74 15.57
CA ASN A 300 47.83 -47.65 14.87
C ASN A 300 47.77 -47.82 13.34
N SER A 301 46.58 -48.10 12.82
CA SER A 301 46.31 -48.22 11.36
C SER A 301 45.04 -47.46 10.94
N PHE A 302 44.94 -47.19 9.68
CA PHE A 302 43.71 -46.65 9.11
C PHE A 302 42.59 -47.68 9.18
N SER A 303 41.49 -47.35 9.82
CA SER A 303 40.32 -48.23 9.93
C SER A 303 39.00 -47.48 9.81
N PRO A 304 38.00 -48.13 9.23
CA PRO A 304 36.65 -47.57 9.19
C PRO A 304 36.00 -47.69 10.57
N PHE A 305 35.09 -46.75 10.85
CA PHE A 305 34.29 -46.79 12.08
C PHE A 305 32.91 -46.13 11.86
N TYR A 306 31.96 -46.42 12.73
CA TYR A 306 30.70 -45.72 12.85
C TYR A 306 30.31 -45.51 14.30
N ILE A 307 29.55 -44.43 14.54
CA ILE A 307 28.91 -44.12 15.82
C ILE A 307 27.50 -43.63 15.51
N GLY A 308 26.50 -44.14 16.21
CA GLY A 308 25.13 -43.65 16.12
C GLY A 308 24.51 -43.49 17.49
N GLY A 309 23.62 -42.55 17.64
CA GLY A 309 23.00 -42.31 18.94
C GLY A 309 21.93 -41.24 18.92
N VAL A 310 21.37 -40.96 20.08
CA VAL A 310 20.43 -39.87 20.34
C VAL A 310 21.15 -38.83 21.21
N ARG A 311 20.96 -37.57 20.87
CA ARG A 311 21.52 -36.42 21.61
C ARG A 311 20.41 -35.58 22.17
N LEU A 312 20.41 -35.31 23.47
CA LEU A 312 19.64 -34.27 24.12
C LEU A 312 20.56 -33.06 24.35
N ALA A 313 20.18 -31.91 23.83
CA ALA A 313 20.89 -30.66 24.07
C ALA A 313 19.95 -29.64 24.71
N TRP A 314 20.36 -29.08 25.86
CA TRP A 314 19.61 -28.05 26.55
C TRP A 314 20.54 -26.91 26.96
N ASN A 315 20.30 -25.73 26.44
CA ASN A 315 21.11 -24.56 26.77
C ASN A 315 20.35 -23.65 27.75
N PHE A 316 20.83 -23.53 28.96
CA PHE A 316 20.24 -22.73 30.03
C PHE A 316 20.63 -21.23 29.95
N SER A 317 21.66 -20.87 29.18
CA SER A 317 22.17 -19.49 29.14
C SER A 317 21.12 -18.50 28.58
N GLY A 318 20.23 -18.98 27.71
CA GLY A 318 19.11 -18.16 27.20
C GLY A 318 18.17 -17.68 28.29
N LEU A 319 18.02 -18.43 29.38
CA LEU A 319 17.13 -18.06 30.50
C LEU A 319 17.62 -16.79 31.24
N TYR A 320 18.94 -16.52 31.24
CA TYR A 320 19.48 -15.33 31.93
C TYR A 320 19.01 -14.04 31.32
N SER A 321 18.79 -14.00 30.00
CA SER A 321 18.34 -12.81 29.27
C SER A 321 16.86 -12.85 28.89
N GLN A 322 16.14 -13.97 29.08
CA GLN A 322 14.77 -14.17 28.64
C GLN A 322 13.82 -13.08 29.11
N LYS A 323 13.84 -12.78 30.44
CA LYS A 323 12.99 -11.73 31.04
C LYS A 323 13.20 -10.37 30.38
N ASN A 324 14.47 -9.99 30.18
CA ASN A 324 14.79 -8.70 29.55
C ASN A 324 14.38 -8.68 28.07
N ASN A 325 14.53 -9.78 27.36
CA ASN A 325 14.11 -9.88 25.96
C ASN A 325 12.58 -9.79 25.84
N ILE A 326 11.82 -10.46 26.72
CA ILE A 326 10.36 -10.33 26.78
C ILE A 326 9.95 -8.89 27.10
N ASN A 327 10.57 -8.27 28.12
CA ASN A 327 10.30 -6.87 28.48
C ASN A 327 10.57 -5.91 27.29
N LYS A 328 11.61 -6.16 26.49
CA LYS A 328 11.89 -5.39 25.26
C LYS A 328 10.76 -5.54 24.24
N LEU A 329 10.23 -6.74 24.03
CA LEU A 329 9.10 -6.97 23.13
C LEU A 329 7.84 -6.27 23.64
N ASP A 330 7.58 -6.28 24.95
CA ASP A 330 6.45 -5.57 25.58
C ASP A 330 6.59 -4.04 25.42
N ILE A 331 7.81 -3.51 25.52
CA ILE A 331 8.09 -2.08 25.23
C ILE A 331 7.82 -1.78 23.77
N ASN A 332 8.26 -2.64 22.85
CA ASN A 332 8.01 -2.47 21.42
C ASN A 332 6.49 -2.48 21.10
N LYS A 333 5.72 -3.39 21.72
CA LYS A 333 4.25 -3.39 21.62
C LYS A 333 3.64 -2.07 22.11
N LYS A 334 4.05 -1.59 23.28
CA LYS A 334 3.61 -0.27 23.79
C LYS A 334 3.97 0.86 22.84
N THR A 335 5.11 0.80 22.16
CA THR A 335 5.49 1.79 21.14
C THR A 335 4.51 1.78 19.96
N VAL A 336 4.11 0.57 19.48
CA VAL A 336 3.08 0.46 18.42
C VAL A 336 1.73 0.98 18.92
N ASP A 337 1.36 0.71 20.16
CA ASP A 337 0.10 1.21 20.75
C ASP A 337 0.10 2.75 20.82
N ILE A 338 1.22 3.37 21.19
CA ILE A 338 1.39 4.84 21.17
C ILE A 338 1.31 5.37 19.72
N GLN A 339 1.89 4.68 18.75
CA GLN A 339 1.77 5.06 17.32
C GLN A 339 0.32 4.99 16.86
N LYS A 340 -0.43 3.94 17.23
CA LYS A 340 -1.87 3.80 16.94
C LYS A 340 -2.66 4.95 17.59
N GLU A 341 -2.41 5.25 18.85
CA GLU A 341 -3.06 6.36 19.57
C GLU A 341 -2.77 7.70 18.89
N THR A 342 -1.51 7.97 18.54
CA THR A 342 -1.10 9.18 17.82
C THR A 342 -1.79 9.28 16.46
N PHE A 343 -1.88 8.17 15.73
CA PHE A 343 -2.60 8.10 14.45
C PHE A 343 -4.08 8.45 14.61
N LEU A 344 -4.75 7.85 15.60
CA LEU A 344 -6.16 8.10 15.88
C LEU A 344 -6.40 9.55 16.32
N PHE A 345 -5.52 10.11 17.17
CA PHE A 345 -5.56 11.50 17.57
C PHE A 345 -5.47 12.45 16.38
N ASN A 346 -4.48 12.24 15.49
CA ASN A 346 -4.33 13.06 14.29
C ASN A 346 -5.51 12.91 13.31
N SER A 347 -6.06 11.69 13.19
CA SER A 347 -7.26 11.45 12.40
C SER A 347 -8.48 12.18 12.95
N ASP A 348 -8.65 12.23 14.28
CA ASP A 348 -9.72 12.99 14.94
C ASP A 348 -9.58 14.50 14.72
N LEU A 349 -8.37 15.04 14.86
CA LEU A 349 -8.10 16.47 14.57
C LEU A 349 -8.45 16.81 13.11
N LYS A 350 -8.04 15.97 12.17
CA LYS A 350 -8.36 16.13 10.73
C LYS A 350 -9.87 16.03 10.49
N THR A 351 -10.55 15.09 11.16
CA THR A 351 -12.01 14.94 11.09
C THR A 351 -12.73 16.20 11.53
N LYS A 352 -12.35 16.78 12.68
CA LYS A 352 -12.93 18.05 13.20
C LYS A 352 -12.71 19.22 12.24
N GLN A 353 -11.52 19.32 11.67
CA GLN A 353 -11.20 20.33 10.67
C GLN A 353 -12.08 20.19 9.41
N GLN A 354 -12.21 18.96 8.88
CA GLN A 354 -13.02 18.68 7.70
C GLN A 354 -14.50 18.90 7.94
N GLN A 355 -15.02 18.53 9.11
CA GLN A 355 -16.41 18.80 9.48
C GLN A 355 -16.69 20.32 9.56
N THR A 356 -15.74 21.11 10.06
CA THR A 356 -15.86 22.56 10.12
C THR A 356 -15.85 23.15 8.70
N GLU A 357 -14.96 22.65 7.82
CA GLU A 357 -14.90 23.08 6.42
C GLU A 357 -16.20 22.77 5.66
N ILE A 358 -16.77 21.58 5.86
CA ILE A 358 -18.06 21.20 5.27
C ILE A 358 -19.17 22.16 5.71
N LYS A 359 -19.27 22.45 7.03
CA LYS A 359 -20.27 23.40 7.57
C LYS A 359 -20.09 24.80 6.97
N LYS A 360 -18.85 25.28 6.87
CA LYS A 360 -18.54 26.55 6.23
C LYS A 360 -19.02 26.58 4.78
N LEU A 361 -18.69 25.56 3.99
CA LEU A 361 -19.08 25.49 2.58
C LEU A 361 -20.60 25.43 2.40
N GLN A 362 -21.33 24.73 3.28
CA GLN A 362 -22.80 24.75 3.27
C GLN A 362 -23.38 26.15 3.47
N GLN A 363 -22.82 26.92 4.43
CA GLN A 363 -23.25 28.30 4.67
C GLN A 363 -22.92 29.24 3.53
N VAL A 364 -21.75 29.06 2.90
CA VAL A 364 -21.33 29.90 1.77
C VAL A 364 -22.20 29.63 0.56
N ILE A 365 -22.49 28.36 0.24
CA ILE A 365 -23.35 27.99 -0.91
C ILE A 365 -24.75 28.55 -0.76
N SER A 366 -25.31 28.63 0.45
CA SER A 366 -26.63 29.24 0.65
C SER A 366 -26.66 30.71 0.29
N ASN A 367 -25.56 31.45 0.43
CA ASN A 367 -25.44 32.85 0.03
C ASN A 367 -25.17 32.99 -1.48
N ASP A 368 -24.53 32.03 -2.13
CA ASP A 368 -24.20 32.10 -3.55
C ASP A 368 -25.46 32.18 -4.42
N ASP A 369 -26.53 31.48 -4.06
CA ASP A 369 -27.81 31.53 -4.79
C ASP A 369 -28.44 32.92 -4.75
N GLU A 370 -28.41 33.57 -3.59
CA GLU A 370 -28.91 34.94 -3.44
C GLU A 370 -28.03 35.94 -4.19
N ILE A 371 -26.72 35.81 -4.11
CA ILE A 371 -25.76 36.66 -4.84
C ILE A 371 -26.02 36.55 -6.35
N ILE A 372 -26.19 35.35 -6.89
CA ILE A 372 -26.47 35.14 -8.32
C ILE A 372 -27.79 35.79 -8.70
N HIS A 373 -28.84 35.58 -7.91
CA HIS A 373 -30.13 36.19 -8.16
C HIS A 373 -30.07 37.75 -8.20
N LEU A 374 -29.36 38.35 -7.24
CA LEU A 374 -29.15 39.80 -7.21
C LEU A 374 -28.32 40.29 -8.40
N ARG A 375 -27.25 39.55 -8.79
CA ARG A 375 -26.44 39.88 -9.97
C ARG A 375 -27.24 39.80 -11.27
N GLU A 376 -28.12 38.79 -11.42
CA GLU A 376 -29.05 38.70 -12.56
C GLU A 376 -29.98 39.94 -12.67
N ASN A 377 -30.53 40.36 -11.52
CA ASN A 377 -31.41 41.55 -11.50
C ASN A 377 -30.64 42.83 -11.85
N ILE A 378 -29.40 42.98 -11.32
CA ILE A 378 -28.55 44.14 -11.65
C ILE A 378 -28.20 44.13 -13.14
N LYS A 379 -27.82 42.96 -13.71
CA LYS A 379 -27.52 42.83 -15.14
C LYS A 379 -28.75 43.15 -16.02
N LYS A 380 -29.95 42.65 -15.65
CA LYS A 380 -31.19 42.97 -16.35
C LYS A 380 -31.47 44.48 -16.36
N ALA A 381 -31.30 45.15 -15.21
CA ALA A 381 -31.44 46.58 -15.09
C ALA A 381 -30.37 47.35 -15.90
N ALA A 382 -29.13 46.89 -15.92
CA ALA A 382 -28.05 47.46 -16.72
C ALA A 382 -28.33 47.35 -18.21
N THR A 383 -28.84 46.20 -18.68
CA THR A 383 -29.27 45.99 -20.06
C THR A 383 -30.35 46.99 -20.46
N ALA A 384 -31.42 47.14 -19.65
CA ALA A 384 -32.48 48.09 -19.92
C ALA A 384 -32.00 49.56 -19.93
N LYS A 385 -31.07 49.94 -19.07
CA LYS A 385 -30.45 51.27 -19.05
C LYS A 385 -29.59 51.51 -20.29
N LEU A 386 -28.85 50.50 -20.76
CA LEU A 386 -28.10 50.62 -22.01
C LEU A 386 -29.02 50.83 -23.20
N ASP A 387 -30.13 50.08 -23.30
CA ASP A 387 -31.10 50.19 -24.37
C ASP A 387 -31.77 51.59 -24.39
N ASN A 388 -31.86 52.28 -23.24
CA ASN A 388 -32.34 53.66 -23.11
C ASN A 388 -31.20 54.70 -23.19
N GLY A 389 -29.98 54.32 -23.53
CA GLY A 389 -28.84 55.23 -23.69
C GLY A 389 -28.35 55.89 -22.38
N THR A 390 -28.69 55.34 -21.20
CA THR A 390 -28.34 55.90 -19.89
C THR A 390 -27.21 55.13 -19.19
N LEU A 391 -26.66 54.10 -19.83
CA LEU A 391 -25.51 53.29 -19.34
C LEU A 391 -24.53 53.06 -20.50
N THR A 392 -23.25 52.90 -20.20
CA THR A 392 -22.21 52.57 -21.21
C THR A 392 -22.14 51.07 -21.46
N VAL A 393 -21.62 50.68 -22.64
CA VAL A 393 -21.33 49.26 -22.97
C VAL A 393 -20.33 48.68 -21.98
N THR A 394 -19.31 49.42 -21.55
CA THR A 394 -18.32 49.00 -20.57
C THR A 394 -18.95 48.66 -19.21
N ASP A 395 -19.94 49.44 -18.78
CA ASP A 395 -20.67 49.15 -17.53
C ASP A 395 -21.52 47.88 -17.67
N LEU A 396 -22.16 47.62 -18.80
CA LEU A 396 -22.87 46.37 -19.04
C LEU A 396 -21.90 45.16 -19.01
N ILE A 397 -20.74 45.26 -19.67
CA ILE A 397 -19.70 44.23 -19.65
C ILE A 397 -19.31 43.92 -18.21
N ARG A 398 -19.12 44.92 -17.36
CA ARG A 398 -18.79 44.74 -15.95
C ARG A 398 -19.85 43.89 -15.22
N GLU A 399 -21.15 44.16 -15.44
CA GLU A 399 -22.21 43.41 -14.77
C GLU A 399 -22.37 41.98 -15.34
N ILE A 400 -22.14 41.77 -16.64
CA ILE A 400 -22.06 40.42 -17.26
C ILE A 400 -20.92 39.60 -16.60
N ASN A 401 -19.73 40.18 -16.50
CA ASN A 401 -18.60 39.52 -15.91
C ASN A 401 -18.80 39.23 -14.40
N ALA A 402 -19.44 40.14 -13.65
CA ALA A 402 -19.77 40.00 -12.25
C ALA A 402 -20.76 38.86 -11.99
N GLU A 403 -21.80 38.69 -12.84
CA GLU A 403 -22.71 37.55 -12.75
C GLU A 403 -22.00 36.23 -13.09
N ASN A 404 -21.24 36.20 -14.19
CA ASN A 404 -20.48 35.01 -14.57
C ASN A 404 -19.53 34.58 -13.47
N GLN A 405 -18.78 35.51 -12.84
CA GLN A 405 -17.92 35.26 -11.70
C GLN A 405 -18.70 34.65 -10.53
N ALA A 406 -19.89 35.18 -10.20
CA ALA A 406 -20.71 34.62 -9.12
C ALA A 406 -21.12 33.16 -9.40
N ARG A 407 -21.54 32.85 -10.64
CA ARG A 407 -21.88 31.48 -11.05
C ARG A 407 -20.69 30.53 -10.99
N GLN A 408 -19.51 30.98 -11.40
CA GLN A 408 -18.28 30.18 -11.33
C GLN A 408 -17.86 29.91 -9.88
N VAL A 409 -17.97 30.90 -8.98
CA VAL A 409 -17.70 30.76 -7.55
C VAL A 409 -18.64 29.73 -6.92
N LYS A 410 -19.95 29.78 -7.24
CA LYS A 410 -20.92 28.78 -6.77
C LYS A 410 -20.50 27.35 -7.22
N SER A 411 -20.19 27.17 -8.51
CA SER A 411 -19.74 25.88 -9.03
C SER A 411 -18.49 25.36 -8.30
N LEU A 412 -17.55 26.26 -7.99
CA LEU A 412 -16.37 25.94 -7.19
C LEU A 412 -16.73 25.48 -5.77
N HIS A 413 -17.60 26.23 -5.06
CA HIS A 413 -18.02 25.89 -3.70
C HIS A 413 -18.77 24.55 -3.65
N GLU A 414 -19.66 24.26 -4.62
CA GLU A 414 -20.35 22.98 -4.72
C GLU A 414 -19.39 21.79 -4.88
N ILE A 415 -18.40 21.90 -5.78
CA ILE A 415 -17.41 20.84 -5.97
C ILE A 415 -16.48 20.71 -4.76
N GLN A 416 -16.10 21.83 -4.14
CA GLN A 416 -15.31 21.82 -2.90
C GLN A 416 -16.08 21.14 -1.75
N LEU A 417 -17.40 21.33 -1.64
CA LEU A 417 -18.21 20.65 -0.63
C LEU A 417 -18.20 19.15 -0.84
N ILE A 418 -18.43 18.67 -2.06
CA ILE A 418 -18.38 17.23 -2.37
C ILE A 418 -16.97 16.69 -2.08
N MET A 419 -15.94 17.41 -2.49
CA MET A 419 -14.54 17.01 -2.25
C MET A 419 -14.21 16.95 -0.76
N ALA A 420 -14.69 17.90 0.06
CA ALA A 420 -14.51 17.89 1.50
C ALA A 420 -15.20 16.67 2.16
N ILE A 421 -16.40 16.31 1.69
CA ILE A 421 -17.11 15.09 2.15
C ILE A 421 -16.31 13.83 1.80
N TYR A 422 -15.76 13.73 0.60
CA TYR A 422 -14.94 12.59 0.19
C TYR A 422 -13.58 12.54 0.91
N GLN A 423 -13.02 13.69 1.24
CA GLN A 423 -11.83 13.75 2.11
C GLN A 423 -12.15 13.25 3.52
N LEU A 424 -13.34 13.58 4.06
CA LEU A 424 -13.79 13.05 5.36
C LEU A 424 -14.01 11.54 5.30
N LYS A 425 -14.72 11.04 4.27
CA LYS A 425 -14.85 9.59 4.01
C LYS A 425 -13.49 8.90 3.95
N ASN A 426 -12.54 9.46 3.22
CA ASN A 426 -11.19 8.89 3.11
C ASN A 426 -10.41 8.95 4.43
N ASN A 427 -10.62 9.96 5.28
CA ASN A 427 -9.95 10.07 6.57
C ASN A 427 -10.44 9.03 7.60
N THR A 428 -11.65 8.53 7.46
CA THR A 428 -12.25 7.52 8.35
C THR A 428 -12.43 6.17 7.68
N ASN A 429 -12.30 6.11 6.35
CA ASN A 429 -12.57 4.95 5.50
C ASN A 429 -14.00 4.42 5.70
N ASN A 430 -14.99 5.33 5.64
CA ASN A 430 -16.43 5.07 5.76
C ASN A 430 -17.14 5.28 4.41
#